data_f81a5aec5ef529ee4317d0a2aa4ac9b0
#
_entry.id   f81a5aec5ef529ee4317d0a2aa4ac9b0
#
_cell.length_a   1.000
_cell.length_b   1.000
_cell.length_c   1.000
_cell.angle_alpha   90.00
_cell.angle_beta   90.00
_cell.angle_gamma   90.00
#
_symmetry.space_group_name_H-M   'P 1'
#
loop_
_entity.id
_entity.type
_entity.pdbx_description
1 polymer ?
#
loop_
_entity_poly.entity_id
_entity_poly.type
_entity_poly.pdbx_seq_one_letter_code
_entity_poly.pdbx_strand_id
1 'polypeptide(L)'
;GEDLRRLKATALRQPWWLEYTAGLFPVILIVFLLRSFLFEPFRIPSGSMLPTLHIGDFILVNKYDYGIRLPVLNTKVLEVGAPQKGDIIVFRYPMDESVDFIKRVVATPGDRVEYRDKVLYVNGVEQAQSRPRDFVDDSTMVTLEERTENLSGLEHSIAVDHRRPSWVPMQAVMKKESTCSYNDRVFVCTVPEGKYFAMGDNRDNSEDSRFWGFVPDENLV
;
A
#
# COMPACT_ATOMS: atom_id res chain seq x y z
N GLY A 1 -14.31 40.74 53.04
CA GLY A 1 -13.86 40.93 51.65
C GLY A 1 -12.65 40.11 51.20
N GLU A 2 -11.58 40.04 52.02
CA GLU A 2 -10.35 39.29 51.66
C GLU A 2 -10.49 37.75 51.74
N ASP A 3 -11.21 37.26 52.71
CA ASP A 3 -11.43 35.82 52.87
C ASP A 3 -12.21 35.19 51.70
N LEU A 4 -13.17 35.92 51.15
CA LEU A 4 -13.91 35.50 49.96
C LEU A 4 -13.04 35.46 48.71
N ARG A 5 -12.06 36.36 48.58
CA ARG A 5 -11.10 36.34 47.50
C ARG A 5 -10.13 35.16 47.62
N ARG A 6 -9.65 34.85 48.84
CA ARG A 6 -8.79 33.72 49.12
C ARG A 6 -9.47 32.38 48.86
N LEU A 7 -10.74 32.25 49.33
CA LEU A 7 -11.56 31.06 49.05
C LEU A 7 -11.83 30.84 47.57
N LYS A 8 -12.14 31.92 46.82
CA LYS A 8 -12.28 31.84 45.37
C LYS A 8 -10.97 31.47 44.67
N ALA A 9 -9.83 32.02 45.07
CA ALA A 9 -8.53 31.71 44.53
C ALA A 9 -8.11 30.24 44.81
N THR A 10 -8.48 29.69 45.94
CA THR A 10 -8.22 28.27 46.29
C THR A 10 -9.18 27.33 45.58
N ALA A 11 -10.45 27.71 45.42
CA ALA A 11 -11.44 26.93 44.67
C ALA A 11 -11.19 26.91 43.14
N LEU A 12 -10.52 27.94 42.64
CA LEU A 12 -10.14 28.05 41.21
C LEU A 12 -8.75 27.43 40.89
N ARG A 13 -8.00 26.96 41.90
CA ARG A 13 -6.77 26.23 41.68
C ARG A 13 -7.09 24.86 41.08
N GLN A 14 -6.97 24.77 39.79
CA GLN A 14 -7.06 23.48 39.14
C GLN A 14 -5.87 22.60 39.56
N PRO A 15 -6.08 21.29 39.79
CA PRO A 15 -4.98 20.36 40.02
C PRO A 15 -3.97 20.47 38.86
N TRP A 16 -2.68 20.42 39.18
CA TRP A 16 -1.61 20.57 38.20
C TRP A 16 -1.73 19.61 36.97
N TRP A 17 -2.21 18.41 37.21
CA TRP A 17 -2.45 17.43 36.14
C TRP A 17 -3.55 17.87 35.17
N LEU A 18 -4.59 18.57 35.65
CA LEU A 18 -5.67 19.08 34.81
C LEU A 18 -5.19 20.25 33.94
N GLU A 19 -4.33 21.12 34.49
CA GLU A 19 -3.72 22.23 33.74
C GLU A 19 -2.84 21.73 32.60
N TYR A 20 -2.00 20.70 32.86
CA TYR A 20 -1.17 20.07 31.80
C TYR A 20 -2.01 19.32 30.80
N THR A 21 -3.00 18.53 31.21
CA THR A 21 -3.84 17.77 30.24
C THR A 21 -4.71 18.71 29.42
N ALA A 22 -5.29 19.75 29.99
CA ALA A 22 -6.08 20.74 29.27
C ALA A 22 -5.21 21.52 28.27
N GLY A 23 -3.97 21.86 28.64
CA GLY A 23 -3.01 22.56 27.77
C GLY A 23 -2.55 21.69 26.58
N LEU A 24 -2.39 20.38 26.77
CA LEU A 24 -1.98 19.43 25.72
C LEU A 24 -3.14 18.95 24.86
N PHE A 25 -4.38 19.03 25.36
CA PHE A 25 -5.57 18.52 24.66
C PHE A 25 -5.72 19.03 23.21
N PRO A 26 -5.58 20.33 22.92
CA PRO A 26 -5.71 20.81 21.53
C PRO A 26 -4.66 20.22 20.60
N VAL A 27 -3.43 20.05 21.07
CA VAL A 27 -2.33 19.46 20.27
C VAL A 27 -2.61 17.99 20.00
N ILE A 28 -2.99 17.24 21.05
CA ILE A 28 -3.33 15.82 20.91
C ILE A 28 -4.53 15.64 19.97
N LEU A 29 -5.54 16.49 20.11
CA LEU A 29 -6.73 16.46 19.24
C LEU A 29 -6.35 16.73 17.76
N ILE A 30 -5.54 17.74 17.50
CA ILE A 30 -5.09 18.06 16.14
C ILE A 30 -4.30 16.89 15.56
N VAL A 31 -3.32 16.36 16.29
CA VAL A 31 -2.52 15.21 15.83
C VAL A 31 -3.41 13.99 15.61
N PHE A 32 -4.37 13.73 16.51
CA PHE A 32 -5.34 12.65 16.35
C PHE A 32 -6.17 12.80 15.08
N LEU A 33 -6.72 13.98 14.81
CA LEU A 33 -7.51 14.25 13.62
C LEU A 33 -6.66 14.13 12.34
N LEU A 34 -5.45 14.69 12.32
CA LEU A 34 -4.54 14.58 11.18
C LEU A 34 -4.21 13.12 10.87
N ARG A 35 -3.83 12.33 11.87
CA ARG A 35 -3.48 10.93 11.71
C ARG A 35 -4.69 10.04 11.36
N SER A 36 -5.87 10.37 11.89
CA SER A 36 -7.08 9.57 11.65
C SER A 36 -7.65 9.76 10.24
N PHE A 37 -7.55 10.96 9.67
CA PHE A 37 -8.28 11.32 8.46
C PHE A 37 -7.41 11.78 7.29
N LEU A 38 -6.19 12.27 7.54
CA LEU A 38 -5.39 12.88 6.49
C LEU A 38 -4.15 12.08 6.15
N PHE A 39 -3.27 11.83 7.13
CA PHE A 39 -1.95 11.27 6.84
C PHE A 39 -1.55 10.20 7.84
N GLU A 40 -0.97 9.13 7.33
CA GLU A 40 -0.37 8.08 8.17
C GLU A 40 1.07 7.81 7.76
N PRO A 41 2.04 7.97 8.68
CA PRO A 41 3.43 7.63 8.40
C PRO A 41 3.63 6.11 8.50
N PHE A 42 4.25 5.53 7.48
CA PHE A 42 4.69 4.13 7.46
C PHE A 42 6.19 4.05 7.27
N ARG A 43 6.80 3.02 7.82
CA ARG A 43 8.18 2.66 7.56
C ARG A 43 8.21 1.40 6.70
N ILE A 44 8.98 1.41 5.62
CA ILE A 44 9.08 0.30 4.69
C ILE A 44 9.85 -0.87 5.34
N PRO A 45 9.20 -2.02 5.57
CA PRO A 45 9.84 -3.13 6.29
C PRO A 45 10.57 -4.12 5.35
N SER A 46 10.28 -4.12 4.05
CA SER A 46 10.75 -5.15 3.11
C SER A 46 11.18 -4.57 1.77
N GLY A 47 12.02 -5.32 1.04
CA GLY A 47 12.51 -4.94 -0.29
C GLY A 47 11.55 -5.24 -1.45
N SER A 48 10.27 -5.52 -1.20
CA SER A 48 9.33 -5.91 -2.27
C SER A 48 9.01 -4.79 -3.26
N MET A 49 9.31 -3.54 -2.92
CA MET A 49 9.11 -2.36 -3.75
C MET A 49 10.41 -1.75 -4.27
N LEU A 50 11.54 -2.45 -4.12
CA LEU A 50 12.81 -2.05 -4.75
C LEU A 50 12.65 -2.04 -6.28
N PRO A 51 13.28 -1.12 -6.97
CA PRO A 51 14.14 -0.04 -6.49
C PRO A 51 13.40 1.25 -6.10
N THR A 52 12.06 1.27 -6.19
CA THR A 52 11.23 2.47 -5.94
C THR A 52 11.24 2.90 -4.47
N LEU A 53 11.14 1.94 -3.55
CA LEU A 53 11.14 2.17 -2.10
C LEU A 53 12.18 1.26 -1.46
N HIS A 54 13.06 1.84 -0.63
CA HIS A 54 14.10 1.10 0.07
C HIS A 54 13.67 0.69 1.48
N ILE A 55 14.25 -0.40 1.98
CA ILE A 55 14.02 -0.86 3.35
C ILE A 55 14.44 0.24 4.32
N GLY A 56 13.53 0.60 5.22
CA GLY A 56 13.76 1.64 6.22
C GLY A 56 13.29 3.04 5.84
N ASP A 57 12.91 3.27 4.57
CA ASP A 57 12.31 4.54 4.15
C ASP A 57 11.04 4.84 4.94
N PHE A 58 10.81 6.12 5.17
CA PHE A 58 9.56 6.63 5.71
C PHE A 58 8.71 7.21 4.58
N ILE A 59 7.49 6.76 4.49
CA ILE A 59 6.48 7.29 3.57
C ILE A 59 5.33 7.91 4.34
N LEU A 60 4.65 8.85 3.70
CA LEU A 60 3.43 9.45 4.22
C LEU A 60 2.27 9.07 3.31
N VAL A 61 1.32 8.30 3.84
CA VAL A 61 0.15 7.84 3.09
C VAL A 61 -0.96 8.85 3.21
N ASN A 62 -1.55 9.24 2.08
CA ASN A 62 -2.71 10.10 1.99
C ASN A 62 -3.98 9.27 2.16
N LYS A 63 -4.68 9.43 3.29
CA LYS A 63 -5.89 8.64 3.59
C LYS A 63 -7.15 9.16 2.90
N TYR A 64 -7.13 10.38 2.40
CA TYR A 64 -8.30 11.02 1.80
C TYR A 64 -8.44 10.82 0.29
N ASP A 65 -7.40 10.34 -0.40
CA ASP A 65 -7.40 10.25 -1.87
C ASP A 65 -8.42 9.23 -2.39
N TYR A 66 -8.66 8.14 -1.65
CA TYR A 66 -9.60 7.09 -2.05
C TYR A 66 -10.90 7.08 -1.23
N GLY A 67 -11.09 8.07 -0.36
CA GLY A 67 -12.28 8.25 0.44
C GLY A 67 -11.99 8.35 1.93
N ILE A 68 -12.90 9.02 2.64
CA ILE A 68 -12.78 9.19 4.09
C ILE A 68 -13.38 7.96 4.78
N ARG A 69 -12.58 7.29 5.59
CA ARG A 69 -12.98 6.14 6.39
C ARG A 69 -13.05 6.53 7.86
N LEU A 70 -14.04 5.97 8.58
CA LEU A 70 -14.14 6.18 10.03
C LEU A 70 -12.98 5.45 10.72
N PRO A 71 -12.24 6.13 11.63
CA PRO A 71 -11.23 5.47 12.43
C PRO A 71 -11.88 4.34 13.23
N VAL A 72 -11.16 3.24 13.45
CA VAL A 72 -11.58 2.02 14.16
C VAL A 72 -12.55 1.14 13.37
N LEU A 73 -13.62 1.69 12.80
CA LEU A 73 -14.63 0.90 12.06
C LEU A 73 -14.25 0.65 10.61
N ASN A 74 -13.30 1.39 10.07
CA ASN A 74 -12.84 1.35 8.67
C ASN A 74 -13.99 1.45 7.62
N THR A 75 -15.14 1.95 8.04
CA THR A 75 -16.29 2.13 7.13
C THR A 75 -16.08 3.38 6.29
N LYS A 76 -16.13 3.24 4.96
CA LYS A 76 -16.05 4.34 4.00
C LYS A 76 -17.30 5.20 4.09
N VAL A 77 -17.14 6.47 4.50
CA VAL A 77 -18.23 7.43 4.69
C VAL A 77 -18.38 8.34 3.48
N LEU A 78 -17.27 8.69 2.85
CA LEU A 78 -17.25 9.54 1.69
C LEU A 78 -16.34 8.91 0.63
N GLU A 79 -16.86 8.76 -0.58
CA GLU A 79 -16.10 8.33 -1.73
C GLU A 79 -15.52 9.58 -2.42
N VAL A 80 -14.19 9.64 -2.58
CA VAL A 80 -13.49 10.78 -3.20
C VAL A 80 -12.87 10.34 -4.52
N GLY A 81 -12.21 9.19 -4.54
CA GLY A 81 -11.57 8.63 -5.72
C GLY A 81 -11.39 7.12 -5.61
N ALA A 82 -10.75 6.54 -6.62
CA ALA A 82 -10.38 5.13 -6.66
C ALA A 82 -8.93 5.00 -7.14
N PRO A 83 -8.18 4.00 -6.64
CA PRO A 83 -6.83 3.73 -7.11
C PRO A 83 -6.75 3.56 -8.62
N GLN A 84 -5.76 4.18 -9.23
CA GLN A 84 -5.49 4.10 -10.66
C GLN A 84 -4.26 3.22 -10.93
N LYS A 85 -4.12 2.78 -12.17
CA LYS A 85 -2.90 2.06 -12.60
C LYS A 85 -1.67 2.94 -12.39
N GLY A 86 -0.67 2.40 -11.69
CA GLY A 86 0.54 3.12 -11.33
C GLY A 86 0.59 3.62 -9.88
N ASP A 87 -0.55 3.79 -9.22
CA ASP A 87 -0.58 4.20 -7.82
C ASP A 87 0.10 3.19 -6.91
N ILE A 88 0.85 3.68 -5.94
CA ILE A 88 1.36 2.86 -4.85
C ILE A 88 0.36 2.95 -3.70
N ILE A 89 -0.19 1.80 -3.33
CA ILE A 89 -1.21 1.69 -2.29
C ILE A 89 -0.67 0.98 -1.05
N VAL A 90 -1.14 1.41 0.11
CA VAL A 90 -1.04 0.66 1.36
C VAL A 90 -2.39 0.03 1.64
N PHE A 91 -2.38 -1.25 1.99
CA PHE A 91 -3.60 -2.01 2.22
C PHE A 91 -3.37 -3.12 3.22
N ARG A 92 -4.42 -3.53 3.91
CA ARG A 92 -4.42 -4.69 4.79
C ARG A 92 -4.32 -5.95 3.95
N TYR A 93 -3.41 -6.84 4.31
CA TYR A 93 -3.18 -8.09 3.59
C TYR A 93 -4.46 -8.96 3.59
N PRO A 94 -4.98 -9.36 2.42
CA PRO A 94 -6.28 -10.03 2.35
C PRO A 94 -6.35 -11.39 3.06
N MET A 95 -5.20 -12.02 3.32
CA MET A 95 -5.13 -13.30 4.03
C MET A 95 -4.93 -13.12 5.54
N ASP A 96 -4.45 -11.95 5.98
CA ASP A 96 -4.27 -11.58 7.39
C ASP A 96 -4.33 -10.05 7.53
N GLU A 97 -5.50 -9.52 7.82
CA GLU A 97 -5.75 -8.07 7.91
C GLU A 97 -5.03 -7.35 9.06
N SER A 98 -4.30 -8.10 9.89
CA SER A 98 -3.43 -7.51 10.92
C SER A 98 -2.11 -6.97 10.36
N VAL A 99 -1.79 -7.30 9.10
CA VAL A 99 -0.53 -6.93 8.44
C VAL A 99 -0.81 -5.98 7.27
N ASP A 100 -0.09 -4.86 7.24
CA ASP A 100 -0.17 -3.92 6.11
C ASP A 100 0.87 -4.25 5.04
N PHE A 101 0.42 -4.26 3.79
CA PHE A 101 1.25 -4.42 2.60
C PHE A 101 1.29 -3.12 1.80
N ILE A 102 2.40 -2.92 1.08
CA ILE A 102 2.56 -1.86 0.11
C ILE A 102 2.91 -2.44 -1.25
N LYS A 103 2.13 -2.10 -2.28
CA LYS A 103 2.31 -2.58 -3.66
C LYS A 103 1.85 -1.50 -4.65
N ARG A 104 2.23 -1.69 -5.92
CA ARG A 104 1.74 -0.86 -7.02
C ARG A 104 0.51 -1.48 -7.66
N VAL A 105 -0.52 -0.69 -7.87
CA VAL A 105 -1.70 -1.08 -8.66
C VAL A 105 -1.28 -1.21 -10.12
N VAL A 106 -1.36 -2.42 -10.67
CA VAL A 106 -1.05 -2.66 -12.08
C VAL A 106 -2.30 -2.84 -12.93
N ALA A 107 -3.43 -3.16 -12.29
CA ALA A 107 -4.72 -3.23 -12.96
C ALA A 107 -5.88 -2.92 -12.01
N THR A 108 -6.94 -2.34 -12.57
CA THR A 108 -8.15 -1.88 -11.91
C THR A 108 -9.36 -2.75 -12.31
N PRO A 109 -10.54 -2.60 -11.66
CA PRO A 109 -11.73 -3.39 -11.99
C PRO A 109 -12.00 -3.47 -13.49
N GLY A 110 -12.29 -4.68 -13.98
CA GLY A 110 -12.55 -4.96 -15.40
C GLY A 110 -11.31 -5.20 -16.26
N ASP A 111 -10.12 -4.82 -15.82
CA ASP A 111 -8.89 -5.07 -16.57
C ASP A 111 -8.54 -6.56 -16.60
N ARG A 112 -7.98 -6.98 -17.73
CA ARG A 112 -7.37 -8.31 -17.90
C ARG A 112 -5.86 -8.20 -17.74
N VAL A 113 -5.31 -8.87 -16.73
CA VAL A 113 -3.88 -8.93 -16.42
C VAL A 113 -3.31 -10.23 -16.92
N GLU A 114 -2.16 -10.15 -17.59
CA GLU A 114 -1.36 -11.33 -17.98
C GLU A 114 0.09 -11.07 -17.59
N TYR A 115 0.75 -12.05 -16.98
CA TYR A 115 2.19 -11.99 -16.68
C TYR A 115 2.88 -13.19 -17.29
N ARG A 116 3.81 -12.92 -18.20
CA ARG A 116 4.51 -13.92 -18.99
C ARG A 116 5.95 -13.50 -19.21
N ASP A 117 6.88 -14.43 -19.01
CA ASP A 117 8.31 -14.22 -19.23
C ASP A 117 8.85 -12.90 -18.63
N LYS A 118 8.38 -12.57 -17.39
CA LYS A 118 8.71 -11.33 -16.63
C LYS A 118 8.20 -10.04 -17.26
N VAL A 119 7.26 -10.14 -18.19
CA VAL A 119 6.59 -9.01 -18.82
C VAL A 119 5.11 -8.99 -18.43
N LEU A 120 4.64 -7.82 -18.05
CA LEU A 120 3.25 -7.54 -17.74
C LEU A 120 2.49 -7.14 -19.01
N TYR A 121 1.28 -7.66 -19.17
CA TYR A 121 0.33 -7.24 -20.18
C TYR A 121 -0.97 -6.84 -19.49
N VAL A 122 -1.52 -5.69 -19.86
CA VAL A 122 -2.82 -5.21 -19.38
C VAL A 122 -3.74 -5.03 -20.58
N ASN A 123 -4.89 -5.72 -20.56
CA ASN A 123 -5.85 -5.74 -21.68
C ASN A 123 -5.22 -6.16 -23.03
N GLY A 124 -4.25 -7.07 -22.96
CA GLY A 124 -3.51 -7.56 -24.12
C GLY A 124 -2.41 -6.62 -24.63
N VAL A 125 -2.23 -5.46 -24.01
CA VAL A 125 -1.16 -4.51 -24.34
C VAL A 125 0.05 -4.77 -23.45
N GLU A 126 1.20 -4.98 -24.08
CA GLU A 126 2.48 -5.14 -23.41
C GLU A 126 2.86 -3.85 -22.67
N GLN A 127 3.23 -3.99 -21.39
CA GLN A 127 3.80 -2.88 -20.64
C GLN A 127 5.30 -2.86 -20.92
N ALA A 128 5.68 -2.01 -21.88
CA ALA A 128 7.02 -1.99 -22.47
C ALA A 128 8.09 -1.74 -21.39
N GLN A 129 9.14 -2.56 -21.45
CA GLN A 129 10.29 -2.45 -20.55
C GLN A 129 11.52 -1.97 -21.32
N SER A 130 12.29 -1.06 -20.74
CA SER A 130 13.45 -0.45 -21.38
C SER A 130 14.55 -0.11 -20.36
N ARG A 131 15.73 0.28 -20.87
CA ARG A 131 16.86 0.77 -20.09
C ARG A 131 17.34 -0.23 -19.01
N PRO A 132 17.68 -1.47 -19.38
CA PRO A 132 18.22 -2.43 -18.42
C PRO A 132 19.54 -1.91 -17.84
N ARG A 133 19.71 -2.00 -16.53
CA ARG A 133 20.94 -1.67 -15.81
C ARG A 133 21.09 -2.56 -14.59
N ASP A 134 22.33 -2.76 -14.16
CA ASP A 134 22.60 -3.47 -12.92
C ASP A 134 22.15 -2.64 -11.71
N PHE A 135 21.46 -3.28 -10.80
CA PHE A 135 21.01 -2.75 -9.51
C PHE A 135 21.45 -3.70 -8.41
N VAL A 136 22.12 -3.19 -7.39
CA VAL A 136 22.50 -3.99 -6.22
C VAL A 136 21.49 -3.75 -5.12
N ASP A 137 20.86 -4.81 -4.66
CA ASP A 137 20.04 -4.79 -3.46
C ASP A 137 20.97 -4.74 -2.23
N ASP A 138 21.07 -3.60 -1.59
CA ASP A 138 21.95 -3.35 -0.46
C ASP A 138 21.63 -4.25 0.76
N SER A 139 20.42 -4.76 0.86
CA SER A 139 20.00 -5.61 1.97
C SER A 139 20.46 -7.06 1.83
N THR A 140 20.54 -7.55 0.59
CA THR A 140 20.91 -8.94 0.27
C THR A 140 22.25 -9.06 -0.45
N MET A 141 22.83 -7.93 -0.88
CA MET A 141 24.04 -7.85 -1.73
C MET A 141 23.90 -8.62 -3.04
N VAL A 142 22.66 -8.76 -3.52
CA VAL A 142 22.33 -9.45 -4.77
C VAL A 142 22.25 -8.43 -5.89
N THR A 143 22.91 -8.70 -7.02
CA THR A 143 22.74 -7.92 -8.24
C THR A 143 21.48 -8.38 -8.95
N LEU A 144 20.58 -7.44 -9.18
CA LEU A 144 19.35 -7.56 -9.95
C LEU A 144 19.46 -6.74 -11.23
N GLU A 145 18.55 -6.94 -12.15
CA GLU A 145 18.42 -6.06 -13.32
C GLU A 145 17.27 -5.08 -13.06
N GLU A 146 17.59 -3.78 -13.02
CA GLU A 146 16.59 -2.72 -13.00
C GLU A 146 16.18 -2.39 -14.44
N ARG A 147 14.88 -2.24 -14.65
CA ARG A 147 14.27 -1.80 -15.90
C ARG A 147 13.29 -0.67 -15.64
N THR A 148 13.10 0.19 -16.63
CA THR A 148 11.97 1.12 -16.66
C THR A 148 10.79 0.43 -17.35
N GLU A 149 9.67 0.28 -16.67
CA GLU A 149 8.41 -0.23 -17.23
C GLU A 149 7.45 0.94 -17.46
N ASN A 150 6.83 0.94 -18.63
CA ASN A 150 5.76 1.90 -18.95
C ASN A 150 4.40 1.25 -18.67
N LEU A 151 3.84 1.53 -17.51
CA LEU A 151 2.53 1.02 -17.10
C LEU A 151 1.43 1.98 -17.56
N SER A 152 0.84 1.68 -18.69
CA SER A 152 -0.29 2.45 -19.27
C SER A 152 0.00 3.97 -19.40
N GLY A 153 1.26 4.33 -19.71
CA GLY A 153 1.70 5.71 -19.85
C GLY A 153 2.48 6.28 -18.66
N LEU A 154 2.54 5.58 -17.53
CA LEU A 154 3.34 5.94 -16.38
C LEU A 154 4.65 5.13 -16.36
N GLU A 155 5.79 5.81 -16.49
CA GLU A 155 7.11 5.17 -16.34
C GLU A 155 7.46 4.99 -14.85
N HIS A 156 7.91 3.79 -14.49
CA HIS A 156 8.43 3.48 -13.15
C HIS A 156 9.54 2.42 -13.25
N SER A 157 10.36 2.33 -12.21
CA SER A 157 11.42 1.31 -12.12
C SER A 157 10.89 0.00 -11.57
N ILE A 158 11.38 -1.11 -12.12
CA ILE A 158 11.17 -2.46 -11.61
C ILE A 158 12.51 -3.18 -11.47
N ALA A 159 12.59 -4.14 -10.55
CA ALA A 159 13.74 -5.03 -10.42
C ALA A 159 13.36 -6.47 -10.82
N VAL A 160 14.24 -7.10 -11.59
CA VAL A 160 14.05 -8.45 -12.12
C VAL A 160 15.28 -9.30 -11.77
N ASP A 161 15.06 -10.53 -11.32
CA ASP A 161 16.10 -11.53 -11.06
C ASP A 161 15.98 -12.67 -12.07
N HIS A 162 16.84 -12.68 -13.08
CA HIS A 162 16.82 -13.72 -14.12
C HIS A 162 17.15 -15.13 -13.62
N ARG A 163 17.68 -15.26 -12.42
CA ARG A 163 17.96 -16.57 -11.80
C ARG A 163 16.70 -17.22 -11.23
N ARG A 164 15.62 -16.45 -11.04
CA ARG A 164 14.33 -16.92 -10.57
C ARG A 164 13.39 -17.19 -11.73
N PRO A 165 12.49 -18.18 -11.63
CA PRO A 165 11.44 -18.37 -12.64
C PRO A 165 10.52 -17.16 -12.66
N SER A 166 9.81 -16.96 -13.80
CA SER A 166 8.91 -15.81 -13.98
C SER A 166 7.80 -15.74 -12.93
N TRP A 167 7.40 -16.87 -12.41
CA TRP A 167 6.47 -16.98 -11.29
C TRP A 167 6.46 -18.42 -10.74
N VAL A 168 6.04 -18.57 -9.50
CA VAL A 168 5.88 -19.87 -8.87
C VAL A 168 4.40 -20.06 -8.56
N PRO A 169 3.74 -21.11 -9.10
CA PRO A 169 2.32 -21.31 -8.85
C PRO A 169 2.06 -21.59 -7.38
N MET A 170 1.38 -20.71 -6.67
CA MET A 170 0.79 -21.02 -5.37
C MET A 170 -0.62 -21.58 -5.59
N GLN A 171 -0.70 -22.85 -5.90
CA GLN A 171 -1.93 -23.56 -6.24
C GLN A 171 -3.04 -23.50 -5.17
N ALA A 172 -2.71 -23.16 -3.93
CA ALA A 172 -3.65 -23.23 -2.82
C ALA A 172 -4.55 -21.99 -2.68
N VAL A 173 -4.08 -20.80 -3.03
CA VAL A 173 -4.79 -19.53 -2.80
C VAL A 173 -5.64 -19.13 -4.00
N MET A 174 -5.13 -19.30 -5.19
CA MET A 174 -5.80 -18.90 -6.44
C MET A 174 -6.98 -19.79 -6.85
N LYS A 175 -7.15 -20.96 -6.26
CA LYS A 175 -8.34 -21.82 -6.52
C LYS A 175 -9.68 -21.17 -6.15
N LYS A 176 -9.68 -20.10 -5.36
CA LYS A 176 -10.91 -19.40 -4.96
C LYS A 176 -11.36 -18.31 -5.93
N GLU A 177 -10.47 -17.79 -6.79
CA GLU A 177 -10.81 -16.72 -7.72
C GLU A 177 -11.10 -17.32 -9.10
N SER A 178 -12.40 -17.41 -9.43
CA SER A 178 -12.87 -17.99 -10.71
C SER A 178 -12.47 -17.20 -11.95
N THR A 179 -11.91 -15.99 -11.75
CA THR A 179 -11.51 -15.05 -12.81
C THR A 179 -10.04 -15.20 -13.20
N CYS A 180 -9.29 -16.11 -12.56
CA CYS A 180 -7.89 -16.36 -12.86
C CYS A 180 -7.67 -17.74 -13.49
N SER A 181 -6.76 -17.81 -14.45
CA SER A 181 -6.22 -19.03 -15.02
C SER A 181 -4.70 -18.96 -15.09
N TYR A 182 -4.06 -20.09 -14.90
CA TYR A 182 -2.60 -20.18 -14.93
C TYR A 182 -2.14 -21.53 -15.49
N ASN A 183 -1.01 -21.49 -16.15
CA ASN A 183 -0.25 -22.66 -16.53
C ASN A 183 1.23 -22.43 -16.16
N ASP A 184 2.12 -23.34 -16.54
CA ASP A 184 3.55 -23.31 -16.16
C ASP A 184 4.31 -22.06 -16.69
N ARG A 185 3.72 -21.25 -17.54
CA ARG A 185 4.37 -20.09 -18.17
C ARG A 185 3.60 -18.80 -18.09
N VAL A 186 2.28 -18.86 -17.95
CA VAL A 186 1.41 -17.69 -18.09
C VAL A 186 0.39 -17.68 -16.95
N PHE A 187 0.28 -16.54 -16.33
CA PHE A 187 -0.73 -16.19 -15.39
C PHE A 187 -1.68 -15.16 -16.02
N VAL A 188 -2.97 -15.41 -15.96
CA VAL A 188 -3.99 -14.53 -16.52
C VAL A 188 -5.13 -14.37 -15.53
N CYS A 189 -5.50 -13.12 -15.20
CA CYS A 189 -6.66 -12.79 -14.38
C CYS A 189 -7.50 -11.68 -15.01
N THR A 190 -8.80 -11.70 -14.76
CA THR A 190 -9.67 -10.53 -14.94
C THR A 190 -10.01 -9.99 -13.56
N VAL A 191 -9.73 -8.71 -13.34
CA VAL A 191 -9.93 -8.04 -12.05
C VAL A 191 -11.43 -7.85 -11.79
N PRO A 192 -12.00 -8.40 -10.70
CA PRO A 192 -13.41 -8.22 -10.36
C PRO A 192 -13.73 -6.77 -9.95
N GLU A 193 -15.02 -6.41 -10.00
CA GLU A 193 -15.49 -5.14 -9.47
C GLU A 193 -15.13 -4.97 -7.98
N GLY A 194 -14.74 -3.75 -7.60
CA GLY A 194 -14.35 -3.40 -6.23
C GLY A 194 -13.03 -4.00 -5.77
N LYS A 195 -12.22 -4.55 -6.69
CA LYS A 195 -10.91 -5.14 -6.37
C LYS A 195 -9.81 -4.59 -7.29
N TYR A 196 -8.56 -4.70 -6.83
CA TYR A 196 -7.38 -4.25 -7.55
C TYR A 196 -6.36 -5.37 -7.68
N PHE A 197 -5.59 -5.35 -8.76
CA PHE A 197 -4.44 -6.23 -8.91
C PHE A 197 -3.16 -5.43 -8.65
N ALA A 198 -2.45 -5.80 -7.59
CA ALA A 198 -1.28 -5.08 -7.13
C ALA A 198 -0.03 -5.95 -7.18
N MET A 199 1.08 -5.40 -7.69
CA MET A 199 2.37 -6.08 -7.79
C MET A 199 3.46 -5.28 -7.09
N GLY A 200 4.48 -5.97 -6.60
CA GLY A 200 5.71 -5.32 -6.15
C GLY A 200 6.59 -4.90 -7.34
N ASP A 201 7.29 -3.80 -7.19
CA ASP A 201 8.26 -3.35 -8.17
C ASP A 201 9.48 -4.28 -8.22
N ASN A 202 9.84 -4.93 -7.10
CA ASN A 202 10.80 -6.04 -7.07
C ASN A 202 10.11 -7.35 -7.51
N ARG A 203 9.93 -7.50 -8.80
CA ARG A 203 9.08 -8.51 -9.45
C ARG A 203 9.30 -9.93 -8.97
N ASP A 204 10.53 -10.31 -8.74
CA ASP A 204 10.87 -11.68 -8.35
C ASP A 204 11.07 -11.87 -6.85
N ASN A 205 10.98 -10.78 -6.06
CA ASN A 205 11.10 -10.81 -4.61
C ASN A 205 9.91 -10.09 -3.93
N SER A 206 8.70 -10.36 -4.42
CA SER A 206 7.47 -9.78 -3.91
C SER A 206 6.40 -10.84 -3.75
N GLU A 207 5.82 -10.91 -2.57
CA GLU A 207 4.56 -11.59 -2.32
C GLU A 207 3.43 -10.61 -2.64
N ASP A 208 2.71 -10.84 -3.76
CA ASP A 208 1.73 -9.91 -4.30
C ASP A 208 0.53 -10.63 -4.93
N SER A 209 -0.30 -9.92 -5.67
CA SER A 209 -1.54 -10.45 -6.24
C SER A 209 -1.36 -11.70 -7.10
N ARG A 210 -0.16 -11.97 -7.60
CA ARG A 210 0.15 -13.22 -8.31
C ARG A 210 0.07 -14.45 -7.40
N PHE A 211 0.19 -14.26 -6.08
CA PHE A 211 0.22 -15.33 -5.09
C PHE A 211 -1.08 -15.47 -4.32
N TRP A 212 -1.68 -14.36 -3.88
CA TRP A 212 -2.84 -14.36 -2.99
C TRP A 212 -4.13 -13.78 -3.62
N GLY A 213 -4.06 -13.26 -4.88
CA GLY A 213 -5.22 -12.75 -5.60
C GLY A 213 -5.38 -11.23 -5.50
N PHE A 214 -6.61 -10.75 -5.34
CA PHE A 214 -6.94 -9.34 -5.47
C PHE A 214 -6.98 -8.61 -4.13
N VAL A 215 -6.69 -7.30 -4.17
CA VAL A 215 -6.89 -6.38 -3.05
C VAL A 215 -8.32 -5.86 -3.09
N PRO A 216 -9.18 -6.15 -2.09
CA PRO A 216 -10.49 -5.54 -2.00
C PRO A 216 -10.40 -4.04 -1.68
N ASP A 217 -11.34 -3.22 -2.19
CA ASP A 217 -11.39 -1.79 -1.89
C ASP A 217 -11.48 -1.51 -0.38
N GLU A 218 -12.18 -2.37 0.35
CA GLU A 218 -12.34 -2.27 1.81
C GLU A 218 -11.03 -2.45 2.60
N ASN A 219 -10.02 -3.08 1.98
CA ASN A 219 -8.71 -3.28 2.61
C ASN A 219 -7.77 -2.09 2.44
N LEU A 220 -8.09 -1.10 1.62
CA LEU A 220 -7.26 0.10 1.43
C LEU A 220 -7.17 0.92 2.73
N VAL A 221 -5.99 1.48 2.99
CA VAL A 221 -5.69 2.31 4.18
C VAL A 221 -5.69 3.79 3.83
#